data_574d0527ef70578467dc5bb7ef1e2412
#
_entry.id   574d0527ef70578467dc5bb7ef1e2412
#
_cell.length_a   1.000
_cell.length_b   1.000
_cell.length_c   1.000
_cell.angle_alpha   90.00
_cell.angle_beta   90.00
_cell.angle_gamma   90.00
#
_symmetry.space_group_name_H-M   'P 1'
#
loop_
_entity.id
_entity.type
_entity.pdbx_description
1 polymer ?
#
loop_
_entity_poly.entity_id
_entity_poly.type
_entity_poly.pdbx_seq_one_letter_code
_entity_poly.pdbx_strand_id
1 'polypeptide(L)'
;MDKTPITINGSEKLKEELKILKSVERPEVIAAIAEARAQGDLSENAEYDAAKEKQGFIEGRIADIEAKLSNCIIIDPAELQKDGRCVFGTTVVIQDLDSEDEAEYQIVGDDEADIKEKKISISSPLAKALIGKRSEERRVGKE
;
A
#
# COMPACT_ATOMS: atom_id res chain seq x y z
N MET A 1 16.98 11.94 -0.97
CA MET A 1 16.19 10.79 -0.52
C MET A 1 15.81 9.92 -1.69
N ASP A 2 15.96 8.63 -1.50
CA ASP A 2 15.57 7.68 -2.52
C ASP A 2 14.05 7.63 -2.62
N LYS A 3 13.56 7.61 -3.85
CA LYS A 3 12.13 7.51 -4.08
C LYS A 3 11.69 6.06 -4.10
N THR A 4 10.53 5.78 -3.52
CA THR A 4 9.97 4.44 -3.45
C THR A 4 9.08 4.20 -4.67
N PRO A 5 9.27 3.09 -5.40
CA PRO A 5 8.41 2.80 -6.55
C PRO A 5 7.00 2.42 -6.09
N ILE A 6 6.01 2.84 -6.87
CA ILE A 6 4.62 2.50 -6.64
C ILE A 6 3.93 2.35 -8.00
N THR A 7 2.99 1.40 -8.11
CA THR A 7 2.25 1.26 -9.36
C THR A 7 1.27 2.41 -9.52
N ILE A 8 0.85 2.67 -10.76
CA ILE A 8 -0.14 3.72 -11.01
C ILE A 8 -1.45 3.42 -10.26
N ASN A 9 -1.88 2.17 -10.21
CA ASN A 9 -3.08 1.78 -9.47
C ASN A 9 -2.93 2.04 -7.99
N GLY A 10 -1.78 1.73 -7.41
CA GLY A 10 -1.52 1.98 -6.00
C GLY A 10 -1.53 3.47 -5.68
N SER A 11 -0.93 4.29 -6.56
CA SER A 11 -0.94 5.74 -6.35
C SER A 11 -2.35 6.31 -6.41
N GLU A 12 -3.18 5.81 -7.32
CA GLU A 12 -4.56 6.26 -7.43
C GLU A 12 -5.38 5.86 -6.21
N LYS A 13 -5.16 4.66 -5.66
CA LYS A 13 -5.83 4.24 -4.43
C LYS A 13 -5.44 5.14 -3.26
N LEU A 14 -4.18 5.50 -3.14
CA LEU A 14 -3.73 6.41 -2.09
C LEU A 14 -4.35 7.79 -2.26
N LYS A 15 -4.42 8.31 -3.48
CA LYS A 15 -5.04 9.59 -3.75
C LYS A 15 -6.52 9.59 -3.41
N GLU A 16 -7.21 8.50 -3.73
CA GLU A 16 -8.63 8.36 -3.41
C GLU A 16 -8.84 8.29 -1.90
N GLU A 17 -8.03 7.51 -1.20
CA GLU A 17 -8.09 7.44 0.26
C GLU A 17 -7.84 8.81 0.88
N LEU A 18 -6.84 9.55 0.38
CA LEU A 18 -6.53 10.89 0.86
C LEU A 18 -7.71 11.84 0.67
N LYS A 19 -8.35 11.76 -0.48
CA LYS A 19 -9.51 12.59 -0.79
C LYS A 19 -10.65 12.31 0.20
N ILE A 20 -10.93 11.05 0.47
CA ILE A 20 -11.98 10.65 1.41
C ILE A 20 -11.64 11.12 2.81
N LEU A 21 -10.41 10.95 3.23
CA LEU A 21 -9.98 11.39 4.56
C LEU A 21 -10.16 12.90 4.74
N LYS A 22 -9.81 13.68 3.73
CA LYS A 22 -9.90 15.14 3.82
C LYS A 22 -11.31 15.68 3.64
N SER A 23 -12.11 15.06 2.76
CA SER A 23 -13.42 15.62 2.41
C SER A 23 -14.58 14.99 3.16
N VAL A 24 -14.42 13.80 3.69
CA VAL A 24 -15.49 13.09 4.39
C VAL A 24 -15.14 12.86 5.86
N GLU A 25 -14.05 12.13 6.12
CA GLU A 25 -13.76 11.70 7.49
C GLU A 25 -13.29 12.84 8.39
N ARG A 26 -12.46 13.73 7.87
CA ARG A 26 -12.01 14.87 8.67
C ARG A 26 -13.17 15.78 9.09
N PRO A 27 -14.06 16.19 8.17
CA PRO A 27 -15.22 16.99 8.59
C PRO A 27 -16.13 16.26 9.55
N GLU A 28 -16.33 14.96 9.37
CA GLU A 28 -17.18 14.16 10.26
C GLU A 28 -16.62 14.12 11.67
N VAL A 29 -15.30 13.91 11.81
CA VAL A 29 -14.70 13.83 13.15
C VAL A 29 -14.67 15.19 13.82
N ILE A 30 -14.49 16.26 13.05
CA ILE A 30 -14.56 17.62 13.59
C ILE A 30 -15.97 17.90 14.14
N ALA A 31 -16.99 17.49 13.40
CA ALA A 31 -18.37 17.63 13.84
C ALA A 31 -18.64 16.79 15.09
N ALA A 32 -18.10 15.58 15.15
CA ALA A 32 -18.25 14.70 16.31
C ALA A 32 -17.61 15.29 17.55
N ILE A 33 -16.44 15.92 17.40
CA ILE A 33 -15.78 16.59 18.51
C ILE A 33 -16.62 17.77 19.02
N ALA A 34 -17.15 18.56 18.09
CA ALA A 34 -17.99 19.70 18.45
C ALA A 34 -19.24 19.26 19.19
N GLU A 35 -19.88 18.19 18.72
CA GLU A 35 -21.06 17.62 19.37
C GLU A 35 -20.74 17.09 20.75
N ALA A 36 -19.63 16.37 20.90
CA ALA A 36 -19.21 15.83 22.20
C ALA A 36 -18.92 16.95 23.19
N ARG A 37 -18.31 18.06 22.73
CA ARG A 37 -18.05 19.21 23.58
C ARG A 37 -19.35 19.83 24.07
N ALA A 38 -20.36 19.86 23.25
CA ALA A 38 -21.65 20.44 23.63
C ALA A 38 -22.37 19.64 24.69
N GLN A 39 -21.99 18.39 24.93
CA GLN A 39 -22.64 17.52 25.90
C GLN A 39 -22.09 17.67 27.33
N GLY A 40 -21.07 18.50 27.54
CA GLY A 40 -20.70 18.87 28.90
C GLY A 40 -19.28 18.57 29.29
N ASP A 41 -19.09 17.87 30.41
CA ASP A 41 -17.78 17.72 31.06
C ASP A 41 -16.79 16.93 30.20
N LEU A 42 -15.76 17.61 29.72
CA LEU A 42 -14.76 17.01 28.87
C LEU A 42 -13.83 16.04 29.60
N SER A 43 -13.70 16.19 30.90
CA SER A 43 -12.80 15.34 31.67
C SER A 43 -13.30 13.90 31.82
N GLU A 44 -14.60 13.67 31.66
CA GLU A 44 -15.21 12.35 31.77
C GLU A 44 -16.04 12.00 30.55
N ASN A 45 -15.86 12.70 29.45
CA ASN A 45 -16.64 12.51 28.24
C ASN A 45 -15.97 11.49 27.33
N ALA A 46 -16.43 10.24 27.40
CA ALA A 46 -15.87 9.15 26.60
C ALA A 46 -16.06 9.39 25.09
N GLU A 47 -17.16 10.04 24.69
CA GLU A 47 -17.40 10.35 23.30
C GLU A 47 -16.39 11.36 22.77
N TYR A 48 -16.07 12.35 23.58
CA TYR A 48 -15.04 13.34 23.25
C TYR A 48 -13.68 12.67 23.08
N ASP A 49 -13.30 11.83 24.04
CA ASP A 49 -12.02 11.13 23.99
C ASP A 49 -11.92 10.22 22.76
N ALA A 50 -12.98 9.49 22.44
CA ALA A 50 -13.00 8.61 21.26
C ALA A 50 -12.89 9.42 19.97
N ALA A 51 -13.58 10.56 19.90
CA ALA A 51 -13.52 11.41 18.71
C ALA A 51 -12.14 12.03 18.53
N LYS A 52 -11.49 12.45 19.61
CA LYS A 52 -10.13 12.98 19.56
C LYS A 52 -9.14 11.92 19.12
N GLU A 53 -9.27 10.70 19.60
CA GLU A 53 -8.41 9.60 19.19
C GLU A 53 -8.60 9.31 17.70
N LYS A 54 -9.83 9.27 17.23
CA LYS A 54 -10.12 9.06 15.82
C LYS A 54 -9.54 10.18 14.97
N GLN A 55 -9.63 11.42 15.44
CA GLN A 55 -9.02 12.55 14.74
C GLN A 55 -7.51 12.35 14.58
N GLY A 56 -6.85 11.87 15.63
CA GLY A 56 -5.42 11.59 15.59
C GLY A 56 -5.07 10.57 14.52
N PHE A 57 -5.85 9.49 14.41
CA PHE A 57 -5.63 8.48 13.38
C PHE A 57 -5.84 9.05 11.98
N ILE A 58 -6.89 9.86 11.79
CA ILE A 58 -7.18 10.46 10.48
C ILE A 58 -6.05 11.39 10.05
N GLU A 59 -5.62 12.29 10.94
CA GLU A 59 -4.56 13.24 10.61
C GLU A 59 -3.23 12.53 10.39
N GLY A 60 -2.94 11.51 11.17
CA GLY A 60 -1.73 10.70 10.99
C GLY A 60 -1.73 9.97 9.67
N ARG A 61 -2.87 9.42 9.28
CA ARG A 61 -2.98 8.73 7.99
C ARG A 61 -2.84 9.70 6.82
N ILE A 62 -3.43 10.89 6.93
CA ILE A 62 -3.29 11.93 5.90
C ILE A 62 -1.81 12.29 5.72
N ALA A 63 -1.10 12.55 6.82
CA ALA A 63 0.31 12.90 6.75
C ALA A 63 1.13 11.76 6.14
N ASP A 64 0.83 10.53 6.51
CA ASP A 64 1.51 9.35 5.99
C ASP A 64 1.33 9.23 4.47
N ILE A 65 0.09 9.34 4.00
CA ILE A 65 -0.20 9.24 2.56
C ILE A 65 0.46 10.38 1.79
N GLU A 66 0.38 11.60 2.31
CA GLU A 66 1.00 12.76 1.65
C GLU A 66 2.52 12.59 1.53
N ALA A 67 3.15 12.08 2.59
CA ALA A 67 4.58 11.81 2.56
C ALA A 67 4.92 10.74 1.50
N LYS A 68 4.14 9.68 1.45
CA LYS A 68 4.37 8.62 0.47
C LYS A 68 4.18 9.10 -0.95
N LEU A 69 3.13 9.86 -1.23
CA LEU A 69 2.88 10.38 -2.56
C LEU A 69 3.95 11.39 -3.02
N SER A 70 4.51 12.16 -2.08
CA SER A 70 5.56 13.11 -2.42
C SER A 70 6.91 12.45 -2.67
N ASN A 71 7.10 11.24 -2.18
CA ASN A 71 8.37 10.52 -2.21
C ASN A 71 8.34 9.27 -3.09
N CYS A 72 7.32 9.13 -3.95
CA CYS A 72 7.20 7.94 -4.78
C CYS A 72 7.56 8.21 -6.23
N ILE A 73 7.94 7.14 -6.93
CA ILE A 73 8.04 7.13 -8.39
C ILE A 73 6.88 6.29 -8.90
N ILE A 74 6.00 6.89 -9.69
CA ILE A 74 4.82 6.20 -10.21
C ILE A 74 5.21 5.42 -11.46
N ILE A 75 4.93 4.12 -11.46
CA ILE A 75 5.25 3.23 -12.57
C ILE A 75 3.97 2.62 -13.12
N ASP A 76 3.79 2.73 -14.43
CA ASP A 76 2.67 2.08 -15.11
C ASP A 76 3.16 0.73 -15.63
N PRO A 77 2.69 -0.39 -15.05
CA PRO A 77 3.15 -1.71 -15.52
C PRO A 77 2.86 -1.97 -17.00
N ALA A 78 1.82 -1.35 -17.55
CA ALA A 78 1.48 -1.52 -18.96
C ALA A 78 2.50 -0.90 -19.90
N GLU A 79 3.30 0.04 -19.42
CA GLU A 79 4.32 0.71 -20.21
C GLU A 79 5.71 0.10 -20.10
N LEU A 80 5.86 -0.94 -19.27
CA LEU A 80 7.14 -1.60 -19.08
C LEU A 80 7.47 -2.45 -20.30
N GLN A 81 8.77 -2.56 -20.58
CA GLN A 81 9.24 -3.44 -21.65
C GLN A 81 8.98 -4.89 -21.28
N LYS A 82 8.41 -5.62 -22.23
CA LYS A 82 8.09 -7.04 -22.01
C LYS A 82 9.15 -7.91 -22.68
N ASP A 83 10.33 -7.92 -22.10
CA ASP A 83 11.45 -8.69 -22.64
C ASP A 83 11.67 -10.02 -21.89
N GLY A 84 10.73 -10.41 -21.04
CA GLY A 84 10.80 -11.63 -20.27
C GLY A 84 11.49 -11.50 -18.94
N ARG A 85 11.97 -10.31 -18.60
CA ARG A 85 12.59 -10.07 -17.29
C ARG A 85 11.57 -9.73 -16.24
N CYS A 86 11.81 -10.21 -15.02
CA CYS A 86 11.00 -9.85 -13.88
C CYS A 86 11.45 -8.48 -13.37
N VAL A 87 10.56 -7.50 -13.43
CA VAL A 87 10.82 -6.14 -12.96
C VAL A 87 9.65 -5.67 -12.11
N PHE A 88 9.80 -4.52 -11.46
CA PHE A 88 8.73 -3.96 -10.66
C PHE A 88 7.45 -3.81 -11.47
N GLY A 89 6.32 -4.18 -10.87
CA GLY A 89 5.01 -4.04 -11.50
C GLY A 89 4.58 -5.23 -12.34
N THR A 90 5.49 -6.17 -12.62
CA THR A 90 5.15 -7.34 -13.43
C THR A 90 4.49 -8.41 -12.59
N THR A 91 3.66 -9.23 -13.27
CA THR A 91 3.08 -10.42 -12.66
C THR A 91 3.87 -11.62 -13.12
N VAL A 92 4.31 -12.45 -12.19
CA VAL A 92 5.10 -13.64 -12.51
C VAL A 92 4.41 -14.89 -12.00
N VAL A 93 4.55 -15.97 -12.76
CA VAL A 93 4.09 -17.29 -12.37
C VAL A 93 5.33 -18.07 -11.95
N ILE A 94 5.32 -18.60 -10.72
CA ILE A 94 6.43 -19.40 -10.22
C ILE A 94 5.93 -20.81 -9.91
N GLN A 95 6.80 -21.77 -10.05
CA GLN A 95 6.49 -23.16 -9.76
C GLN A 95 7.45 -23.70 -8.71
N ASP A 96 6.90 -24.37 -7.71
CA ASP A 96 7.71 -25.12 -6.75
C ASP A 96 8.12 -26.43 -7.43
N LEU A 97 9.40 -26.61 -7.64
CA LEU A 97 9.89 -27.78 -8.36
C LEU A 97 9.67 -29.09 -7.62
N ASP A 98 9.55 -29.05 -6.31
CA ASP A 98 9.32 -30.25 -5.52
C ASP A 98 7.86 -30.69 -5.53
N SER A 99 6.96 -29.75 -5.33
CA SER A 99 5.51 -30.04 -5.27
C SER A 99 4.79 -29.87 -6.60
N GLU A 100 5.44 -29.20 -7.55
CA GLU A 100 4.88 -28.82 -8.85
C GLU A 100 3.72 -27.83 -8.74
N ASP A 101 3.49 -27.26 -7.57
CA ASP A 101 2.48 -26.22 -7.38
C ASP A 101 2.91 -24.92 -8.04
N GLU A 102 1.95 -24.24 -8.66
CA GLU A 102 2.19 -22.95 -9.29
C GLU A 102 1.51 -21.85 -8.49
N ALA A 103 2.14 -20.68 -8.47
CA ALA A 103 1.56 -19.50 -7.87
C ALA A 103 1.89 -18.28 -8.72
N GLU A 104 0.96 -17.34 -8.74
CA GLU A 104 1.10 -16.12 -9.52
C GLU A 104 1.18 -14.95 -8.56
N TYR A 105 2.18 -14.08 -8.75
CA TYR A 105 2.36 -12.90 -7.89
C TYR A 105 2.71 -11.68 -8.73
N GLN A 106 2.17 -10.54 -8.33
CA GLN A 106 2.59 -9.24 -8.88
C GLN A 106 3.54 -8.58 -7.91
N ILE A 107 4.63 -8.02 -8.41
CA ILE A 107 5.61 -7.29 -7.60
C ILE A 107 5.21 -5.84 -7.54
N VAL A 108 4.92 -5.35 -6.33
CA VAL A 108 4.39 -4.00 -6.11
C VAL A 108 5.18 -3.29 -5.03
N GLY A 109 4.83 -2.05 -4.74
CA GLY A 109 5.45 -1.30 -3.66
C GLY A 109 5.05 -1.83 -2.29
N ASP A 110 5.82 -1.46 -1.26
CA ASP A 110 5.59 -1.96 0.10
C ASP A 110 4.17 -1.69 0.60
N ASP A 111 3.62 -0.54 0.25
CA ASP A 111 2.27 -0.16 0.71
C ASP A 111 1.15 -0.84 -0.06
N GLU A 112 1.47 -1.42 -1.20
CA GLU A 112 0.48 -2.09 -2.04
C GLU A 112 0.46 -3.60 -1.81
N ALA A 113 1.43 -4.13 -1.08
CA ALA A 113 1.56 -5.58 -0.91
C ALA A 113 0.38 -6.17 -0.16
N ASP A 114 -0.19 -7.24 -0.69
CA ASP A 114 -1.28 -7.98 -0.08
C ASP A 114 -1.24 -9.40 -0.59
N ILE A 115 -0.79 -10.32 0.25
CA ILE A 115 -0.66 -11.72 -0.15
C ILE A 115 -2.00 -12.35 -0.54
N LYS A 116 -3.10 -11.84 0.01
CA LYS A 116 -4.43 -12.34 -0.35
C LYS A 116 -4.79 -12.00 -1.78
N GLU A 117 -4.28 -10.87 -2.29
CA GLU A 117 -4.49 -10.46 -3.68
C GLU A 117 -3.31 -10.85 -4.56
N LYS A 118 -2.39 -11.65 -4.04
CA LYS A 118 -1.22 -12.13 -4.77
C LYS A 118 -0.28 -11.00 -5.18
N LYS A 119 -0.14 -10.02 -4.30
CA LYS A 119 0.77 -8.89 -4.48
C LYS A 119 1.86 -8.97 -3.43
N ILE A 120 3.10 -9.03 -3.88
CA ILE A 120 4.25 -9.10 -2.98
C ILE A 120 5.07 -7.82 -3.07
N SER A 121 5.64 -7.44 -1.93
CA SER A 121 6.47 -6.24 -1.87
C SER A 121 7.79 -6.44 -2.62
N ILE A 122 8.24 -5.40 -3.33
CA ILE A 122 9.53 -5.42 -4.01
C ILE A 122 10.68 -5.67 -3.02
N SER A 123 10.49 -5.32 -1.76
CA SER A 123 11.50 -5.54 -0.73
C SER A 123 11.44 -6.93 -0.10
N SER A 124 10.43 -7.75 -0.46
CA SER A 124 10.32 -9.09 0.08
C SER A 124 11.44 -9.99 -0.44
N PRO A 125 11.82 -11.04 0.33
CA PRO A 125 12.86 -11.96 -0.14
C PRO A 125 12.52 -12.63 -1.47
N LEU A 126 11.25 -13.00 -1.67
CA LEU A 126 10.83 -13.62 -2.92
C LEU A 126 10.98 -12.67 -4.10
N ALA A 127 10.53 -11.42 -3.94
CA ALA A 127 10.67 -10.43 -5.01
C ALA A 127 12.14 -10.15 -5.32
N LYS A 128 12.97 -10.02 -4.29
CA LYS A 128 14.41 -9.80 -4.48
C LYS A 128 15.06 -10.96 -5.24
N ALA A 129 14.58 -12.18 -5.01
CA ALA A 129 15.13 -13.33 -5.71
C ALA A 129 14.70 -13.36 -7.19
N LEU A 130 13.54 -12.79 -7.51
CA LEU A 130 12.98 -12.82 -8.86
C LEU A 130 13.40 -11.64 -9.74
N ILE A 131 13.63 -10.48 -9.15
CA ILE A 131 13.94 -9.24 -9.90
C ILE A 131 15.17 -9.45 -10.76
N GLY A 132 15.08 -9.08 -12.02
CA GLY A 132 16.16 -9.22 -12.98
C GLY A 132 16.26 -10.58 -13.64
N LYS A 133 15.51 -11.57 -13.18
CA LYS A 133 15.50 -12.89 -13.78
C LYS A 133 14.61 -12.91 -15.01
N ARG A 134 14.99 -13.72 -15.98
CA ARG A 134 14.20 -13.87 -17.18
C ARG A 134 13.14 -14.93 -16.98
N SER A 135 12.06 -14.77 -17.78
CA SER A 135 11.03 -15.81 -17.85
C SER A 135 11.65 -17.17 -18.14
N GLU A 136 11.16 -18.17 -17.42
CA GLU A 136 11.63 -19.57 -17.53
C GLU A 136 13.03 -19.80 -17.02
N GLU A 137 13.70 -18.80 -16.47
CA GLU A 137 14.97 -19.00 -15.82
C GLU A 137 14.77 -19.79 -14.55
N ARG A 138 15.48 -20.90 -14.46
CA ARG A 138 15.37 -21.77 -13.30
C ARG A 138 16.12 -21.22 -12.13
N ARG A 139 15.43 -21.15 -11.01
CA ARG A 139 16.07 -20.78 -9.75
C ARG A 139 16.21 -22.00 -8.86
N VAL A 140 17.43 -22.32 -8.49
CA VAL A 140 17.71 -23.46 -7.61
C VAL A 140 17.78 -22.94 -6.18
N GLY A 141 17.06 -23.62 -5.29
CA GLY A 141 17.06 -23.26 -3.89
C GLY A 141 15.65 -22.95 -3.41
N LYS A 142 15.57 -22.26 -2.29
CA LYS A 142 14.29 -21.96 -1.65
C LYS A 142 13.75 -20.62 -2.10
N GLU A 143 12.55 -20.62 -2.56
CA GLU A 143 11.86 -19.40 -2.99
C GLU A 143 10.37 -19.43 -2.58
#